data_5bd4022e8365fc0f016df8e64f7450d5
#
_entry.id   5bd4022e8365fc0f016df8e64f7450d5
#
_cell.length_a   1.000
_cell.length_b   1.000
_cell.length_c   1.000
_cell.angle_alpha   90.00
_cell.angle_beta   90.00
_cell.angle_gamma   90.00
#
_symmetry.space_group_name_H-M   'P 1'
#
loop_
_entity.id
_entity.type
_entity.pdbx_description
1 polymer ?
#
loop_
_entity_poly.entity_id
_entity_poly.type
_entity_poly.pdbx_seq_one_letter_code
_entity_poly.pdbx_strand_id
1 'polypeptide(L)'
;MPENDFTSLLCKLRELSGLSQGELADRVESSSASVSRWENGVVTPKRAKVEELDQALHGRGRLARAWEPVATGLQMPPWMRSAGALEDKAVSIASVTVSNLVPGMVQSIEYARHVFRTGHPTASADEVERLAQLRVARYESLTRRNDPFVTVVFPLSALKGLPGHVRVDQLEALLRHIGRGRLAAHLIPDHTPILPVATPIQVYRLMDGRKVAASDHASGNHVYESTEEADKIEGIVTHVIGRCFPVDDTVRLLEELL
;
A
#
# COMPACT_ATOMS: atom_id res chain seq x y z
N MET A 1 7.66 -9.19 11.63
CA MET A 1 7.33 -7.86 12.17
C MET A 1 8.08 -6.83 11.33
N PRO A 2 7.44 -5.87 10.67
CA PRO A 2 8.15 -4.90 9.82
C PRO A 2 9.05 -4.01 10.67
N GLU A 3 10.34 -3.97 10.34
CA GLU A 3 11.40 -3.24 11.05
C GLU A 3 11.27 -1.69 11.00
N ASN A 4 10.26 -1.15 10.35
CA ASN A 4 10.11 0.29 10.10
C ASN A 4 8.94 0.96 10.86
N ASP A 5 8.31 0.30 11.80
CA ASP A 5 7.31 0.92 12.65
C ASP A 5 8.00 1.49 13.90
N PHE A 6 7.71 2.76 14.24
CA PHE A 6 8.30 3.44 15.40
C PHE A 6 8.20 2.60 16.68
N THR A 7 7.04 2.02 16.96
CA THR A 7 6.79 1.22 18.15
C THR A 7 7.65 -0.05 18.20
N SER A 8 7.66 -0.80 17.09
CA SER A 8 8.47 -2.02 16.94
C SER A 8 9.96 -1.72 16.98
N LEU A 9 10.39 -0.62 16.34
CA LEU A 9 11.79 -0.19 16.34
C LEU A 9 12.24 0.27 17.72
N LEU A 10 11.39 1.00 18.45
CA LEU A 10 11.67 1.45 19.83
C LEU A 10 11.88 0.24 20.75
N CYS A 11 10.95 -0.71 20.74
CA CYS A 11 11.05 -1.95 21.51
C CYS A 11 12.33 -2.72 21.17
N LYS A 12 12.59 -2.94 19.87
CA LYS A 12 13.79 -3.67 19.39
C LYS A 12 15.10 -2.99 19.80
N LEU A 13 15.20 -1.68 19.70
CA LEU A 13 16.42 -0.94 20.09
C LEU A 13 16.63 -1.00 21.61
N ARG A 14 15.55 -0.89 22.40
CA ARG A 14 15.64 -1.05 23.86
C ARG A 14 16.13 -2.45 24.24
N GLU A 15 15.55 -3.51 23.65
CA GLU A 15 15.95 -4.89 23.91
C GLU A 15 17.40 -5.16 23.49
N LEU A 16 17.83 -4.68 22.33
CA LEU A 16 19.22 -4.77 21.88
C LEU A 16 20.20 -4.02 22.79
N SER A 17 19.74 -2.96 23.45
CA SER A 17 20.50 -2.23 24.46
C SER A 17 20.51 -2.89 25.84
N GLY A 18 19.79 -4.00 26.01
CA GLY A 18 19.67 -4.74 27.27
C GLY A 18 18.89 -3.99 28.37
N LEU A 19 18.07 -2.99 27.99
CA LEU A 19 17.36 -2.14 28.94
C LEU A 19 15.94 -2.62 29.20
N SER A 20 15.52 -2.55 30.45
CA SER A 20 14.10 -2.60 30.83
C SER A 20 13.40 -1.29 30.46
N GLN A 21 12.06 -1.29 30.42
CA GLN A 21 11.28 -0.06 30.21
C GLN A 21 11.53 0.99 31.31
N GLY A 22 11.81 0.57 32.54
CA GLY A 22 12.17 1.46 33.66
C GLY A 22 13.52 2.12 33.44
N GLU A 23 14.55 1.35 33.11
CA GLU A 23 15.89 1.88 32.88
C GLU A 23 15.96 2.81 31.66
N LEU A 24 15.19 2.54 30.62
CA LEU A 24 15.04 3.48 29.50
C LEU A 24 14.35 4.76 29.93
N ALA A 25 13.28 4.63 30.75
CA ALA A 25 12.54 5.76 31.26
C ALA A 25 13.44 6.71 32.08
N ASP A 26 14.28 6.15 32.95
CA ASP A 26 15.23 6.92 33.77
C ASP A 26 16.23 7.67 32.89
N ARG A 27 16.72 7.06 31.80
CA ARG A 27 17.67 7.69 30.86
C ARG A 27 17.08 8.87 30.08
N VAL A 28 15.78 8.86 29.85
CA VAL A 28 15.09 9.91 29.07
C VAL A 28 14.15 10.73 29.94
N GLU A 29 14.41 10.80 31.24
CA GLU A 29 13.64 11.58 32.22
C GLU A 29 12.11 11.43 32.03
N SER A 30 11.64 10.18 32.06
CA SER A 30 10.26 9.83 31.85
C SER A 30 9.79 8.77 32.84
N SER A 31 8.57 8.25 32.70
CA SER A 31 8.06 7.14 33.51
C SER A 31 8.04 5.83 32.72
N SER A 32 8.22 4.70 33.37
CA SER A 32 8.07 3.36 32.78
C SER A 32 6.70 3.19 32.11
N ALA A 33 5.64 3.75 32.70
CA ALA A 33 4.31 3.78 32.09
C ALA A 33 4.25 4.57 30.78
N SER A 34 5.06 5.63 30.64
CA SER A 34 5.16 6.38 29.39
C SER A 34 5.87 5.58 28.30
N VAL A 35 7.00 4.95 28.64
CA VAL A 35 7.74 4.08 27.70
C VAL A 35 6.84 2.93 27.24
N SER A 36 6.13 2.28 28.16
CA SER A 36 5.17 1.22 27.83
C SER A 36 4.08 1.70 26.87
N ARG A 37 3.50 2.90 27.09
CA ARG A 37 2.49 3.47 26.19
C ARG A 37 3.04 3.81 24.82
N TRP A 38 4.30 4.25 24.73
CA TRP A 38 4.96 4.52 23.45
C TRP A 38 5.26 3.24 22.67
N GLU A 39 5.74 2.18 23.34
CA GLU A 39 6.01 0.88 22.73
C GLU A 39 4.74 0.17 22.27
N ASN A 40 3.63 0.38 22.97
CA ASN A 40 2.32 -0.18 22.59
C ASN A 40 1.52 0.72 21.62
N GLY A 41 2.07 1.87 21.21
CA GLY A 41 1.40 2.77 20.27
C GLY A 41 0.16 3.48 20.83
N VAL A 42 -0.04 3.44 22.15
CA VAL A 42 -1.18 4.11 22.84
C VAL A 42 -1.01 5.62 22.82
N VAL A 43 0.23 6.11 22.88
CA VAL A 43 0.58 7.53 22.83
C VAL A 43 1.80 7.72 21.96
N THR A 44 1.77 8.70 21.07
CA THR A 44 2.93 9.11 20.28
C THR A 44 3.75 10.14 21.08
N PRO A 45 5.06 9.89 21.32
CA PRO A 45 5.90 10.86 22.03
C PRO A 45 6.11 12.12 21.20
N LYS A 46 6.40 13.26 21.86
CA LYS A 46 6.76 14.50 21.16
C LYS A 46 8.16 14.36 20.52
N ARG A 47 8.43 15.15 19.47
CA ARG A 47 9.70 15.11 18.71
C ARG A 47 10.96 15.16 19.59
N ALA A 48 11.01 16.10 20.52
CA ALA A 48 12.14 16.21 21.43
C ALA A 48 12.39 14.90 22.21
N LYS A 49 11.32 14.25 22.68
CA LYS A 49 11.41 12.98 23.41
C LYS A 49 11.89 11.83 22.50
N VAL A 50 11.53 11.84 21.23
CA VAL A 50 12.03 10.86 20.24
C VAL A 50 13.52 11.02 19.98
N GLU A 51 13.99 12.26 19.92
CA GLU A 51 15.41 12.58 19.76
C GLU A 51 16.22 12.08 20.98
N GLU A 52 15.70 12.28 22.20
CA GLU A 52 16.29 11.74 23.43
C GLU A 52 16.32 10.19 23.42
N LEU A 53 15.20 9.54 23.03
CA LEU A 53 15.13 8.08 22.90
C LEU A 53 16.13 7.56 21.85
N ASP A 54 16.24 8.23 20.71
CA ASP A 54 17.16 7.84 19.63
C ASP A 54 18.63 7.95 20.10
N GLN A 55 18.98 8.98 20.88
CA GLN A 55 20.30 9.13 21.48
C GLN A 55 20.56 8.06 22.55
N ALA A 56 19.63 7.87 23.48
CA ALA A 56 19.75 6.90 24.57
C ALA A 56 19.92 5.46 24.10
N LEU A 57 19.34 5.14 22.93
CA LEU A 57 19.36 3.81 22.30
C LEU A 57 20.35 3.69 21.14
N HIS A 58 21.19 4.69 20.93
CA HIS A 58 22.14 4.75 19.81
C HIS A 58 21.48 4.49 18.43
N GLY A 59 20.27 5.01 18.24
CA GLY A 59 19.44 4.76 17.07
C GLY A 59 19.94 5.43 15.79
N ARG A 60 20.88 6.39 15.86
CA ARG A 60 21.48 7.10 14.72
C ARG A 60 20.43 7.75 13.79
N GLY A 61 19.42 8.35 14.36
CA GLY A 61 18.32 9.00 13.65
C GLY A 61 17.25 8.02 13.11
N ARG A 62 17.33 6.73 13.40
CA ARG A 62 16.37 5.72 12.94
C ARG A 62 15.01 5.90 13.61
N LEU A 63 14.97 6.17 14.92
CA LEU A 63 13.71 6.41 15.64
C LEU A 63 13.04 7.69 15.17
N ALA A 64 13.79 8.77 14.94
CA ALA A 64 13.25 10.01 14.42
C ALA A 64 12.62 9.83 13.03
N ARG A 65 13.28 9.11 12.14
CA ARG A 65 12.74 8.77 10.80
C ARG A 65 11.48 7.89 10.86
N ALA A 66 11.45 6.91 11.77
CA ALA A 66 10.29 6.04 11.96
C ALA A 66 9.12 6.76 12.64
N TRP A 67 9.41 7.77 13.46
CA TRP A 67 8.43 8.58 14.18
C TRP A 67 7.73 9.63 13.29
N GLU A 68 8.43 10.22 12.34
CA GLU A 68 7.92 11.32 11.52
C GLU A 68 6.59 11.01 10.82
N PRO A 69 6.39 9.82 10.20
CA PRO A 69 5.09 9.43 9.66
C PRO A 69 4.00 9.26 10.74
N VAL A 70 4.38 8.85 11.95
CA VAL A 70 3.43 8.69 13.07
C VAL A 70 2.95 10.04 13.58
N ALA A 71 3.87 10.98 13.77
CA ALA A 71 3.60 12.31 14.31
C ALA A 71 2.81 13.20 13.35
N THR A 72 3.04 13.05 12.06
CA THR A 72 2.35 13.80 11.00
C THR A 72 0.99 13.19 10.65
N GLY A 73 0.60 12.10 11.30
CA GLY A 73 -0.61 11.35 10.94
C GLY A 73 -0.49 10.63 9.58
N LEU A 74 0.70 10.67 8.96
CA LEU A 74 1.00 10.01 7.70
C LEU A 74 1.35 8.52 7.88
N GLN A 75 1.12 7.98 9.07
CA GLN A 75 1.33 6.55 9.30
C GLN A 75 0.39 5.73 8.43
N MET A 76 0.99 4.99 7.49
CA MET A 76 0.22 4.06 6.67
C MET A 76 -0.43 2.99 7.55
N PRO A 77 -1.73 2.74 7.40
CA PRO A 77 -2.39 1.65 8.10
C PRO A 77 -1.66 0.31 7.86
N PRO A 78 -1.67 -0.65 8.81
CA PRO A 78 -0.98 -1.93 8.66
C PRO A 78 -1.32 -2.67 7.36
N TRP A 79 -2.57 -2.60 6.91
CA TRP A 79 -3.04 -3.20 5.67
C TRP A 79 -2.49 -2.53 4.40
N MET A 80 -1.98 -1.29 4.50
CA MET A 80 -1.30 -0.60 3.41
C MET A 80 0.22 -0.82 3.40
N ARG A 81 0.81 -1.22 4.55
CA ARG A 81 2.26 -1.31 4.73
C ARG A 81 2.89 -2.60 4.19
N SER A 82 2.21 -3.72 4.30
CA SER A 82 2.77 -5.04 3.99
C SER A 82 3.19 -5.19 2.53
N ALA A 83 2.48 -4.55 1.60
CA ALA A 83 2.87 -4.54 0.19
C ALA A 83 4.04 -3.56 -0.11
N GLY A 84 4.23 -2.51 0.68
CA GLY A 84 5.26 -1.49 0.43
C GLY A 84 6.69 -2.05 0.40
N ALA A 85 7.01 -3.01 1.26
CA ALA A 85 8.33 -3.64 1.29
C ALA A 85 8.63 -4.49 0.04
N LEU A 86 7.60 -5.09 -0.57
CA LEU A 86 7.72 -5.82 -1.84
C LEU A 86 7.81 -4.85 -3.02
N GLU A 87 6.99 -3.80 -3.01
CA GLU A 87 7.00 -2.76 -4.03
C GLU A 87 8.37 -2.09 -4.16
N ASP A 88 9.03 -1.77 -3.05
CA ASP A 88 10.35 -1.15 -3.03
C ASP A 88 11.46 -1.99 -3.69
N LYS A 89 11.25 -3.29 -3.86
CA LYS A 89 12.21 -4.23 -4.46
C LYS A 89 11.72 -4.79 -5.80
N ALA A 90 10.54 -4.42 -6.26
CA ALA A 90 9.96 -4.97 -7.46
C ALA A 90 10.54 -4.34 -8.73
N VAL A 91 10.80 -5.16 -9.75
CA VAL A 91 11.06 -4.73 -11.13
C VAL A 91 9.80 -4.79 -11.98
N SER A 92 8.83 -5.64 -11.60
CA SER A 92 7.50 -5.63 -12.17
C SER A 92 6.45 -6.06 -11.15
N ILE A 93 5.23 -5.53 -11.31
CA ILE A 93 4.08 -5.80 -10.47
C ILE A 93 2.88 -6.09 -11.37
N ALA A 94 2.23 -7.23 -11.18
CA ALA A 94 0.92 -7.50 -11.77
C ALA A 94 -0.13 -7.44 -10.66
N SER A 95 -1.15 -6.59 -10.79
CA SER A 95 -2.23 -6.41 -9.81
C SER A 95 -3.57 -6.69 -10.48
N VAL A 96 -4.28 -7.69 -9.97
CA VAL A 96 -5.57 -8.14 -10.47
C VAL A 96 -6.65 -7.90 -9.43
N THR A 97 -7.71 -7.20 -9.80
CA THR A 97 -8.91 -6.99 -8.99
C THR A 97 -10.12 -7.44 -9.81
N VAL A 98 -10.86 -8.41 -9.32
CA VAL A 98 -12.08 -8.92 -10.00
C VAL A 98 -13.36 -8.39 -9.40
N SER A 99 -13.29 -7.78 -8.21
CA SER A 99 -14.38 -6.98 -7.65
C SER A 99 -14.54 -5.68 -8.44
N ASN A 100 -15.69 -5.04 -8.31
CA ASN A 100 -16.00 -3.78 -9.02
C ASN A 100 -15.18 -2.59 -8.48
N LEU A 101 -13.85 -2.72 -8.55
CA LEU A 101 -12.89 -1.78 -7.97
C LEU A 101 -11.65 -1.64 -8.87
N VAL A 102 -11.16 -0.43 -9.03
CA VAL A 102 -9.85 -0.15 -9.64
C VAL A 102 -8.75 -0.51 -8.64
N PRO A 103 -7.66 -1.19 -9.04
CA PRO A 103 -6.53 -1.50 -8.16
C PRO A 103 -6.02 -0.27 -7.41
N GLY A 104 -5.84 -0.41 -6.08
CA GLY A 104 -5.55 0.70 -5.18
C GLY A 104 -4.35 1.54 -5.58
N MET A 105 -3.32 0.93 -6.19
CA MET A 105 -2.11 1.64 -6.58
C MET A 105 -2.30 2.63 -7.74
N VAL A 106 -3.33 2.49 -8.56
CA VAL A 106 -3.61 3.38 -9.71
C VAL A 106 -4.90 4.18 -9.53
N GLN A 107 -5.44 4.24 -8.32
CA GLN A 107 -6.59 5.07 -8.01
C GLN A 107 -6.21 6.56 -8.04
N SER A 108 -7.07 7.37 -8.64
CA SER A 108 -7.00 8.82 -8.55
C SER A 108 -7.44 9.32 -7.17
N ILE A 109 -7.25 10.60 -6.90
CA ILE A 109 -7.58 11.16 -5.58
C ILE A 109 -9.10 11.13 -5.31
N GLU A 110 -9.93 11.48 -6.31
CA GLU A 110 -11.40 11.44 -6.16
C GLU A 110 -11.90 10.01 -6.05
N TYR A 111 -11.32 9.07 -6.80
CA TYR A 111 -11.66 7.66 -6.68
C TYR A 111 -11.29 7.10 -5.29
N ALA A 112 -10.10 7.40 -4.80
CA ALA A 112 -9.66 6.97 -3.46
C ALA A 112 -10.57 7.53 -2.35
N ARG A 113 -10.95 8.82 -2.44
CA ARG A 113 -11.95 9.43 -1.53
C ARG A 113 -13.28 8.69 -1.59
N HIS A 114 -13.77 8.39 -2.79
CA HIS A 114 -15.03 7.66 -2.98
C HIS A 114 -14.98 6.28 -2.32
N VAL A 115 -13.90 5.53 -2.54
CA VAL A 115 -13.67 4.21 -1.94
C VAL A 115 -13.62 4.29 -0.41
N PHE A 116 -12.86 5.23 0.15
CA PHE A 116 -12.73 5.35 1.61
C PHE A 116 -14.01 5.81 2.28
N ARG A 117 -14.77 6.74 1.70
CA ARG A 117 -16.09 7.14 2.22
C ARG A 117 -17.07 5.98 2.27
N THR A 118 -17.05 5.14 1.23
CA THR A 118 -17.96 3.99 1.12
C THR A 118 -17.50 2.84 2.03
N GLY A 119 -16.20 2.56 2.08
CA GLY A 119 -15.63 1.44 2.85
C GLY A 119 -15.46 1.71 4.35
N HIS A 120 -15.43 2.99 4.77
CA HIS A 120 -15.26 3.40 6.16
C HIS A 120 -16.32 4.43 6.55
N PRO A 121 -17.59 4.03 6.69
CA PRO A 121 -18.71 4.95 6.90
C PRO A 121 -18.63 5.74 8.21
N THR A 122 -17.81 5.29 9.17
CA THR A 122 -17.59 5.98 10.47
C THR A 122 -16.34 6.88 10.48
N ALA A 123 -15.54 6.89 9.41
CA ALA A 123 -14.35 7.73 9.32
C ALA A 123 -14.73 9.22 9.18
N SER A 124 -13.96 10.11 9.80
CA SER A 124 -14.11 11.55 9.61
C SER A 124 -13.71 11.97 8.20
N ALA A 125 -14.17 13.13 7.74
CA ALA A 125 -13.76 13.69 6.44
C ALA A 125 -12.23 13.85 6.33
N ASP A 126 -11.58 14.30 7.41
CA ASP A 126 -10.14 14.50 7.47
C ASP A 126 -9.38 13.16 7.37
N GLU A 127 -9.92 12.12 7.99
CA GLU A 127 -9.34 10.77 7.89
C GLU A 127 -9.47 10.19 6.48
N VAL A 128 -10.63 10.34 5.84
CA VAL A 128 -10.84 9.96 4.44
C VAL A 128 -9.85 10.68 3.52
N GLU A 129 -9.70 11.99 3.69
CA GLU A 129 -8.76 12.80 2.91
C GLU A 129 -7.32 12.32 3.10
N ARG A 130 -6.90 12.11 4.34
CA ARG A 130 -5.57 11.59 4.68
C ARG A 130 -5.30 10.22 4.04
N LEU A 131 -6.24 9.29 4.11
CA LEU A 131 -6.10 7.96 3.53
C LEU A 131 -6.03 8.02 1.99
N ALA A 132 -6.82 8.89 1.36
CA ALA A 132 -6.80 9.08 -0.08
C ALA A 132 -5.45 9.65 -0.56
N GLN A 133 -4.92 10.66 0.12
CA GLN A 133 -3.60 11.24 -0.17
C GLN A 133 -2.47 10.21 -0.01
N LEU A 134 -2.50 9.42 1.07
CA LEU A 134 -1.52 8.34 1.28
C LEU A 134 -1.54 7.31 0.14
N ARG A 135 -2.73 6.97 -0.35
CA ARG A 135 -2.90 6.01 -1.44
C ARG A 135 -2.29 6.52 -2.74
N VAL A 136 -2.58 7.75 -3.12
CA VAL A 136 -2.04 8.36 -4.34
C VAL A 136 -0.54 8.58 -4.24
N ALA A 137 -0.05 9.10 -3.11
CA ALA A 137 1.37 9.32 -2.87
C ALA A 137 2.21 8.02 -2.96
N ARG A 138 1.60 6.85 -2.68
CA ARG A 138 2.27 5.55 -2.77
C ARG A 138 2.73 5.23 -4.19
N TYR A 139 1.88 5.38 -5.20
CA TYR A 139 2.25 5.13 -6.60
C TYR A 139 3.31 6.11 -7.09
N GLU A 140 3.19 7.39 -6.74
CA GLU A 140 4.20 8.39 -7.07
C GLU A 140 5.56 8.10 -6.41
N SER A 141 5.53 7.57 -5.17
CA SER A 141 6.76 7.14 -4.49
C SER A 141 7.40 5.95 -5.18
N LEU A 142 6.58 4.98 -5.60
CA LEU A 142 7.01 3.80 -6.35
C LEU A 142 7.72 4.19 -7.66
N THR A 143 7.12 5.08 -8.45
CA THR A 143 7.69 5.54 -9.72
C THR A 143 8.99 6.33 -9.55
N ARG A 144 9.16 7.03 -8.41
CA ARG A 144 10.41 7.77 -8.12
C ARG A 144 11.54 6.89 -7.60
N ARG A 145 11.24 5.73 -7.00
CA ARG A 145 12.25 4.86 -6.38
C ARG A 145 12.85 3.86 -7.36
N ASN A 146 12.07 2.93 -7.82
CA ASN A 146 12.50 1.79 -8.63
C ASN A 146 11.74 1.67 -9.95
N ASP A 147 10.72 2.49 -10.17
CA ASP A 147 9.93 2.59 -11.40
C ASP A 147 9.61 1.23 -12.06
N PRO A 148 8.96 0.30 -11.33
CA PRO A 148 8.69 -1.03 -11.87
C PRO A 148 7.71 -0.95 -13.04
N PHE A 149 7.74 -1.94 -13.92
CA PHE A 149 6.66 -2.10 -14.89
C PHE A 149 5.41 -2.64 -14.19
N VAL A 150 4.30 -1.91 -14.26
CA VAL A 150 3.04 -2.25 -13.59
C VAL A 150 2.02 -2.72 -14.61
N THR A 151 1.42 -3.90 -14.36
CA THR A 151 0.25 -4.38 -15.09
C THR A 151 -0.95 -4.38 -14.15
N VAL A 152 -2.01 -3.67 -14.51
CA VAL A 152 -3.26 -3.68 -13.75
C VAL A 152 -4.39 -4.32 -14.54
N VAL A 153 -5.17 -5.14 -13.85
CA VAL A 153 -6.31 -5.86 -14.43
C VAL A 153 -7.53 -5.64 -13.54
N PHE A 154 -8.62 -5.12 -14.12
CA PHE A 154 -9.84 -4.87 -13.35
C PHE A 154 -11.08 -4.81 -14.27
N PRO A 155 -12.31 -4.97 -13.73
CA PRO A 155 -13.52 -4.96 -14.52
C PRO A 155 -13.82 -3.58 -15.13
N LEU A 156 -14.30 -3.55 -16.35
CA LEU A 156 -14.83 -2.35 -17.02
C LEU A 156 -15.94 -1.68 -16.19
N SER A 157 -16.77 -2.49 -15.53
CA SER A 157 -17.84 -2.02 -14.63
C SER A 157 -17.35 -1.19 -13.44
N ALA A 158 -16.07 -1.34 -13.03
CA ALA A 158 -15.47 -0.53 -11.97
C ALA A 158 -15.39 0.97 -12.33
N LEU A 159 -15.47 1.31 -13.61
CA LEU A 159 -15.48 2.70 -14.10
C LEU A 159 -16.89 3.19 -14.42
N LYS A 160 -17.76 2.31 -14.97
CA LYS A 160 -19.09 2.68 -15.45
C LYS A 160 -20.05 3.14 -14.36
N GLY A 161 -19.95 2.56 -13.18
CA GLY A 161 -20.84 2.86 -12.04
C GLY A 161 -20.46 4.08 -11.20
N LEU A 162 -19.42 4.82 -11.59
CA LEU A 162 -18.90 5.94 -10.81
C LEU A 162 -19.69 7.25 -11.05
N PRO A 163 -19.76 8.13 -10.03
CA PRO A 163 -20.19 9.51 -10.24
C PRO A 163 -19.32 10.18 -11.31
N GLY A 164 -19.92 11.03 -12.17
CA GLY A 164 -19.25 11.57 -13.35
C GLY A 164 -17.88 12.22 -13.06
N HIS A 165 -17.78 13.07 -12.02
CA HIS A 165 -16.52 13.72 -11.65
C HIS A 165 -15.44 12.72 -11.18
N VAL A 166 -15.83 11.67 -10.44
CA VAL A 166 -14.92 10.62 -9.98
C VAL A 166 -14.42 9.80 -11.17
N ARG A 167 -15.31 9.49 -12.11
CA ARG A 167 -14.97 8.75 -13.33
C ARG A 167 -13.97 9.51 -14.18
N VAL A 168 -14.22 10.78 -14.47
CA VAL A 168 -13.32 11.62 -15.28
C VAL A 168 -11.93 11.69 -14.64
N ASP A 169 -11.83 12.02 -13.33
CA ASP A 169 -10.56 12.08 -12.61
C ASP A 169 -9.79 10.74 -12.67
N GLN A 170 -10.51 9.62 -12.53
CA GLN A 170 -9.89 8.28 -12.62
C GLN A 170 -9.42 7.94 -14.04
N LEU A 171 -10.20 8.26 -15.06
CA LEU A 171 -9.83 8.00 -16.45
C LEU A 171 -8.61 8.81 -16.86
N GLU A 172 -8.58 10.12 -16.54
CA GLU A 172 -7.42 10.99 -16.79
C GLU A 172 -6.16 10.51 -16.07
N ALA A 173 -6.30 10.03 -14.82
CA ALA A 173 -5.18 9.47 -14.06
C ALA A 173 -4.62 8.20 -14.73
N LEU A 174 -5.48 7.27 -15.15
CA LEU A 174 -5.07 6.04 -15.85
C LEU A 174 -4.37 6.34 -17.17
N LEU A 175 -4.98 7.17 -18.02
CA LEU A 175 -4.39 7.56 -19.32
C LEU A 175 -3.04 8.26 -19.15
N ARG A 176 -2.90 9.14 -18.15
CA ARG A 176 -1.63 9.78 -17.80
C ARG A 176 -0.57 8.79 -17.37
N HIS A 177 -0.93 7.78 -16.55
CA HIS A 177 0.00 6.76 -16.12
C HIS A 177 0.41 5.82 -17.25
N ILE A 178 -0.52 5.41 -18.11
CA ILE A 178 -0.24 4.60 -19.31
C ILE A 178 0.69 5.36 -20.26
N GLY A 179 0.43 6.65 -20.49
CA GLY A 179 1.24 7.51 -21.36
C GLY A 179 2.70 7.66 -20.91
N ARG A 180 3.03 7.38 -19.65
CA ARG A 180 4.42 7.31 -19.16
C ARG A 180 5.17 6.03 -19.59
N GLY A 181 4.48 5.05 -20.17
CA GLY A 181 5.08 3.84 -20.72
C GLY A 181 5.49 2.77 -19.69
N ARG A 182 5.12 2.95 -18.40
CA ARG A 182 5.44 1.99 -17.34
C ARG A 182 4.21 1.32 -16.73
N LEU A 183 3.01 1.62 -17.26
CA LEU A 183 1.74 1.01 -16.87
C LEU A 183 1.06 0.38 -18.09
N ALA A 184 0.70 -0.90 -17.98
CA ALA A 184 -0.25 -1.57 -18.86
C ALA A 184 -1.55 -1.81 -18.11
N ALA A 185 -2.68 -1.44 -18.70
CA ALA A 185 -4.01 -1.70 -18.15
C ALA A 185 -4.78 -2.68 -19.06
N HIS A 186 -5.44 -3.63 -18.42
CA HIS A 186 -6.33 -4.59 -19.06
C HIS A 186 -7.70 -4.54 -18.40
N LEU A 187 -8.73 -4.26 -19.16
CA LEU A 187 -10.10 -4.28 -18.66
C LEU A 187 -10.74 -5.66 -18.88
N ILE A 188 -11.32 -6.18 -17.84
CA ILE A 188 -12.16 -7.38 -17.92
C ILE A 188 -13.50 -6.96 -18.54
N PRO A 189 -13.93 -7.59 -19.66
CA PRO A 189 -15.23 -7.30 -20.26
C PRO A 189 -16.38 -7.60 -19.29
N ASP A 190 -17.47 -6.84 -19.39
CA ASP A 190 -18.67 -7.10 -18.60
C ASP A 190 -19.16 -8.53 -18.82
N HIS A 191 -19.69 -9.13 -17.76
CA HIS A 191 -20.20 -10.53 -17.75
C HIS A 191 -19.14 -11.62 -18.01
N THR A 192 -17.84 -11.30 -17.99
CA THR A 192 -16.79 -12.32 -18.09
C THR A 192 -16.66 -13.06 -16.75
N PRO A 193 -16.94 -14.37 -16.68
CA PRO A 193 -16.78 -15.11 -15.44
C PRO A 193 -15.31 -15.30 -15.12
N ILE A 194 -14.84 -14.72 -14.03
CA ILE A 194 -13.47 -14.90 -13.50
C ILE A 194 -13.59 -15.72 -12.21
N LEU A 195 -13.42 -17.00 -12.33
CA LEU A 195 -13.39 -17.94 -11.22
C LEU A 195 -12.00 -18.57 -11.16
N PRO A 196 -11.35 -18.69 -10.01
CA PRO A 196 -11.80 -18.55 -8.62
C PRO A 196 -11.16 -17.36 -7.86
N VAL A 197 -10.98 -16.19 -8.47
CA VAL A 197 -10.35 -15.03 -7.81
C VAL A 197 -11.42 -14.30 -6.99
N ALA A 198 -11.33 -14.39 -5.65
CA ALA A 198 -12.29 -13.75 -4.75
C ALA A 198 -11.75 -12.44 -4.13
N THR A 199 -10.43 -12.27 -4.07
CA THR A 199 -9.75 -11.12 -3.47
C THR A 199 -8.78 -10.50 -4.46
N PRO A 200 -8.41 -9.22 -4.32
CA PRO A 200 -7.31 -8.66 -5.09
C PRO A 200 -6.03 -9.47 -4.87
N ILE A 201 -5.34 -9.77 -5.96
CA ILE A 201 -4.07 -10.51 -5.95
C ILE A 201 -2.99 -9.69 -6.64
N GLN A 202 -1.76 -9.81 -6.13
CA GLN A 202 -0.59 -9.18 -6.71
C GLN A 202 0.53 -10.21 -6.90
N VAL A 203 1.27 -10.07 -8.00
CA VAL A 203 2.51 -10.81 -8.24
C VAL A 203 3.64 -9.81 -8.42
N TYR A 204 4.68 -9.96 -7.63
CA TYR A 204 5.88 -9.13 -7.64
C TYR A 204 7.04 -9.95 -8.20
N ARG A 205 7.74 -9.40 -9.18
CA ARG A 205 9.05 -9.91 -9.60
C ARG A 205 10.12 -8.99 -9.03
N LEU A 206 10.95 -9.51 -8.14
CA LEU A 206 11.91 -8.74 -7.38
C LEU A 206 13.25 -8.58 -8.12
N MET A 207 14.05 -7.58 -7.73
CA MET A 207 15.38 -7.31 -8.31
C MET A 207 16.36 -8.48 -8.15
N ASP A 208 16.20 -9.33 -7.13
CA ASP A 208 16.99 -10.53 -6.91
C ASP A 208 16.52 -11.76 -7.71
N GLY A 209 15.54 -11.56 -8.59
CA GLY A 209 14.96 -12.60 -9.45
C GLY A 209 13.86 -13.43 -8.79
N ARG A 210 13.62 -13.29 -7.50
CA ARG A 210 12.52 -13.98 -6.81
C ARG A 210 11.16 -13.48 -7.28
N LYS A 211 10.19 -14.38 -7.24
CA LYS A 211 8.79 -14.08 -7.43
C LYS A 211 8.07 -14.22 -6.08
N VAL A 212 7.23 -13.27 -5.76
CA VAL A 212 6.41 -13.27 -4.55
C VAL A 212 4.99 -12.88 -4.94
N ALA A 213 4.01 -13.54 -4.36
CA ALA A 213 2.61 -13.17 -4.55
C ALA A 213 2.01 -12.65 -3.24
N ALA A 214 0.97 -11.85 -3.36
CA ALA A 214 0.18 -11.40 -2.22
C ALA A 214 -1.30 -11.36 -2.58
N SER A 215 -2.15 -11.45 -1.56
CA SER A 215 -3.58 -11.21 -1.68
C SER A 215 -4.06 -10.26 -0.60
N ASP A 216 -5.01 -9.38 -0.96
CA ASP A 216 -5.59 -8.42 -0.03
C ASP A 216 -6.79 -9.03 0.71
N HIS A 217 -6.80 -8.87 2.03
CA HIS A 217 -7.88 -9.26 2.92
C HIS A 217 -8.32 -8.10 3.80
N ALA A 218 -9.46 -8.21 4.45
CA ALA A 218 -9.99 -7.16 5.33
C ALA A 218 -9.04 -6.80 6.49
N SER A 219 -8.20 -7.76 6.94
CA SER A 219 -7.23 -7.59 8.04
C SER A 219 -5.81 -7.23 7.58
N GLY A 220 -5.55 -7.12 6.27
CA GLY A 220 -4.24 -6.84 5.70
C GLY A 220 -3.91 -7.73 4.52
N ASN A 221 -2.65 -7.69 4.06
CA ASN A 221 -2.18 -8.55 2.97
C ASN A 221 -1.68 -9.89 3.52
N HIS A 222 -2.00 -10.95 2.82
CA HIS A 222 -1.34 -12.24 2.97
C HIS A 222 -0.25 -12.37 1.90
N VAL A 223 0.98 -12.66 2.32
CA VAL A 223 2.13 -12.82 1.42
C VAL A 223 2.45 -14.31 1.28
N TYR A 224 2.55 -14.78 0.04
CA TYR A 224 2.92 -16.14 -0.33
C TYR A 224 4.41 -16.15 -0.66
N GLU A 225 5.22 -16.70 0.25
CA GLU A 225 6.68 -16.67 0.13
C GLU A 225 7.24 -17.86 -0.67
N SER A 226 6.47 -18.95 -0.82
CA SER A 226 6.91 -20.10 -1.59
C SER A 226 6.83 -19.84 -3.09
N THR A 227 7.83 -20.29 -3.83
CA THR A 227 7.87 -20.18 -5.29
C THR A 227 6.69 -20.89 -5.94
N GLU A 228 6.31 -22.07 -5.42
CA GLU A 228 5.19 -22.87 -5.94
C GLU A 228 3.85 -22.10 -5.84
N GLU A 229 3.59 -21.46 -4.70
CA GLU A 229 2.36 -20.66 -4.52
C GLU A 229 2.37 -19.42 -5.41
N ALA A 230 3.52 -18.73 -5.51
CA ALA A 230 3.68 -17.58 -6.38
C ALA A 230 3.48 -17.95 -7.87
N ASP A 231 3.99 -19.09 -8.31
CA ASP A 231 3.82 -19.61 -9.69
C ASP A 231 2.35 -19.97 -9.96
N LYS A 232 1.67 -20.58 -8.99
CA LYS A 232 0.24 -20.87 -9.09
C LYS A 232 -0.59 -19.59 -9.25
N ILE A 233 -0.29 -18.55 -8.45
CA ILE A 233 -0.98 -17.26 -8.53
C ILE A 233 -0.65 -16.55 -9.84
N GLU A 234 0.59 -16.58 -10.32
CA GLU A 234 0.95 -16.02 -11.63
C GLU A 234 0.20 -16.72 -12.78
N GLY A 235 0.01 -18.04 -12.68
CA GLY A 235 -0.82 -18.80 -13.62
C GLY A 235 -2.27 -18.28 -13.65
N ILE A 236 -2.84 -17.95 -12.49
CA ILE A 236 -4.17 -17.35 -12.40
C ILE A 236 -4.17 -15.96 -13.07
N VAL A 237 -3.18 -15.10 -12.75
CA VAL A 237 -3.05 -13.77 -13.36
C VAL A 237 -2.97 -13.86 -14.89
N THR A 238 -2.14 -14.75 -15.41
CA THR A 238 -1.98 -14.98 -16.86
C THR A 238 -3.31 -15.43 -17.50
N HIS A 239 -4.03 -16.34 -16.83
CA HIS A 239 -5.34 -16.80 -17.29
C HIS A 239 -6.36 -15.65 -17.34
N VAL A 240 -6.38 -14.80 -16.33
CA VAL A 240 -7.27 -13.63 -16.29
C VAL A 240 -6.94 -12.64 -17.40
N ILE A 241 -5.66 -12.31 -17.59
CA ILE A 241 -5.22 -11.40 -18.68
C ILE A 241 -5.67 -11.92 -20.05
N GLY A 242 -5.59 -13.23 -20.28
CA GLY A 242 -6.05 -13.85 -21.53
C GLY A 242 -7.56 -13.70 -21.81
N ARG A 243 -8.35 -13.20 -20.85
CA ARG A 243 -9.79 -12.94 -20.97
C ARG A 243 -10.15 -11.45 -20.99
N CYS A 244 -9.15 -10.58 -20.96
CA CYS A 244 -9.29 -9.15 -20.93
C CYS A 244 -9.17 -8.53 -22.32
N PHE A 245 -9.59 -7.29 -22.45
CA PHE A 245 -9.23 -6.47 -23.62
C PHE A 245 -7.72 -6.30 -23.71
N PRO A 246 -7.13 -6.34 -24.92
CA PRO A 246 -5.75 -5.92 -25.18
C PRO A 246 -5.50 -4.48 -24.68
N VAL A 247 -4.24 -4.13 -24.45
CA VAL A 247 -3.87 -2.79 -23.92
C VAL A 247 -4.41 -1.67 -24.83
N ASP A 248 -4.22 -1.78 -26.16
CA ASP A 248 -4.67 -0.75 -27.10
C ASP A 248 -6.19 -0.61 -27.14
N ASP A 249 -6.93 -1.71 -27.03
CA ASP A 249 -8.39 -1.68 -26.94
C ASP A 249 -8.85 -1.10 -25.59
N THR A 250 -8.11 -1.41 -24.52
CA THR A 250 -8.35 -0.81 -23.21
C THR A 250 -8.18 0.71 -23.25
N VAL A 251 -7.10 1.22 -23.85
CA VAL A 251 -6.87 2.66 -23.99
C VAL A 251 -8.02 3.33 -24.75
N ARG A 252 -8.44 2.77 -25.88
CA ARG A 252 -9.59 3.30 -26.65
C ARG A 252 -10.87 3.34 -25.80
N LEU A 253 -11.15 2.27 -25.05
CA LEU A 253 -12.32 2.23 -24.16
C LEU A 253 -12.25 3.27 -23.03
N LEU A 254 -11.05 3.54 -22.49
CA LEU A 254 -10.87 4.58 -21.47
C LEU A 254 -11.11 5.98 -22.06
N GLU A 255 -10.65 6.24 -23.29
CA GLU A 255 -10.89 7.49 -24.02
C GLU A 255 -12.38 7.69 -24.38
N GLU A 256 -13.08 6.62 -24.78
CA GLU A 256 -14.52 6.66 -25.08
C GLU A 256 -15.40 6.91 -23.83
N LEU A 257 -14.91 6.56 -22.62
CA LEU A 257 -15.62 6.77 -21.37
C LEU A 257 -15.40 8.16 -20.74
N LEU A 258 -14.41 8.91 -21.24
CA LEU A 258 -14.07 10.25 -20.77
C LEU A 258 -15.09 11.27 -21.27
#